data_6757e8eabb8484a95c3d1ea6496711d6
#
_entry.id   6757e8eabb8484a95c3d1ea6496711d6
#
_cell.length_a   1.000
_cell.length_b   1.000
_cell.length_c   1.000
_cell.angle_alpha   90.00
_cell.angle_beta   90.00
_cell.angle_gamma   90.00
#
_symmetry.space_group_name_H-M   'P 1'
#
loop_
_entity.id
_entity.type
_entity.pdbx_description
1 polymer ?
#
loop_
_entity_poly.entity_id
_entity_poly.type
_entity_poly.pdbx_seq_one_letter_code
_entity_poly.pdbx_strand_id
1 'polypeptide(L)'
;MKTDELVALLARDATPVKRRAIPLRLSLFAVAAALAAFVILVPWLGIRPDLAEAVTGPVFWMKAVYTFGLGVAGFALAERFARPGANARLGWIIVAVFAIGIAGLAISQLMSIPPDQLNAALMGSSWDKCPWRILVL
;
A
#
# COMPACT_ATOMS: atom_id res chain seq x y z
N MET A 1 -3.00 -7.14 -47.51
CA MET A 1 -4.03 -7.14 -46.46
C MET A 1 -4.07 -5.75 -45.85
N LYS A 2 -5.20 -5.07 -45.87
CA LYS A 2 -5.34 -3.73 -45.29
C LYS A 2 -5.41 -3.85 -43.77
N THR A 3 -4.86 -2.88 -43.04
CA THR A 3 -4.82 -2.89 -41.58
C THR A 3 -6.21 -3.06 -40.95
N ASP A 4 -7.23 -2.46 -41.57
CA ASP A 4 -8.62 -2.56 -41.10
C ASP A 4 -9.20 -3.99 -41.23
N GLU A 5 -8.78 -4.72 -42.23
CA GLU A 5 -9.19 -6.12 -42.46
C GLU A 5 -8.57 -7.05 -41.41
N LEU A 6 -7.29 -6.80 -41.05
CA LEU A 6 -6.60 -7.52 -39.98
C LEU A 6 -7.25 -7.22 -38.60
N VAL A 7 -7.56 -5.97 -38.32
CA VAL A 7 -8.24 -5.56 -37.10
C VAL A 7 -9.62 -6.21 -36.98
N ALA A 8 -10.39 -6.25 -38.07
CA ALA A 8 -11.72 -6.88 -38.12
C ALA A 8 -11.64 -8.41 -37.86
N LEU A 9 -10.62 -9.09 -38.42
CA LEU A 9 -10.39 -10.51 -38.19
C LEU A 9 -10.02 -10.80 -36.74
N LEU A 10 -9.09 -10.03 -36.14
CA LEU A 10 -8.69 -10.17 -34.76
C LEU A 10 -9.83 -9.87 -33.78
N ALA A 11 -10.65 -8.87 -34.09
CA ALA A 11 -11.81 -8.53 -33.28
C ALA A 11 -12.91 -9.62 -33.31
N ARG A 12 -13.02 -10.34 -34.41
CA ARG A 12 -14.02 -11.43 -34.58
C ARG A 12 -13.68 -12.67 -33.78
N ASP A 13 -12.37 -12.91 -33.54
CA ASP A 13 -11.86 -14.06 -32.81
C ASP A 13 -11.62 -13.74 -31.30
N ALA A 14 -11.80 -12.48 -30.90
CA ALA A 14 -11.63 -12.02 -29.54
C ALA A 14 -12.76 -12.52 -28.63
N THR A 15 -12.43 -13.46 -27.74
CA THR A 15 -13.35 -13.90 -26.70
C THR A 15 -13.57 -12.81 -25.64
N PRO A 16 -14.82 -12.45 -25.30
CA PRO A 16 -15.08 -11.39 -24.34
C PRO A 16 -14.62 -11.79 -22.94
N VAL A 17 -13.62 -11.09 -22.38
CA VAL A 17 -13.16 -11.28 -21.01
C VAL A 17 -14.11 -10.57 -20.05
N LYS A 18 -14.57 -11.27 -19.00
CA LYS A 18 -15.43 -10.68 -17.98
C LYS A 18 -14.69 -9.51 -17.30
N ARG A 19 -15.30 -8.32 -17.31
CA ARG A 19 -14.71 -7.08 -16.74
C ARG A 19 -14.26 -7.21 -15.28
N ARG A 20 -14.87 -8.13 -14.52
CA ARG A 20 -14.54 -8.39 -13.10
C ARG A 20 -13.49 -9.47 -12.88
N ALA A 21 -12.99 -10.14 -13.91
CA ALA A 21 -12.03 -11.22 -13.75
C ALA A 21 -10.68 -10.74 -13.21
N ILE A 22 -10.19 -9.59 -13.68
CA ILE A 22 -8.93 -9.00 -13.24
C ILE A 22 -8.99 -8.56 -11.78
N PRO A 23 -9.94 -7.69 -11.36
CA PRO A 23 -10.00 -7.25 -9.97
C PRO A 23 -10.27 -8.39 -8.99
N LEU A 24 -11.10 -9.39 -9.37
CA LEU A 24 -11.37 -10.53 -8.51
C LEU A 24 -10.13 -11.41 -8.29
N ARG A 25 -9.35 -11.68 -9.32
CA ARG A 25 -8.09 -12.42 -9.19
C ARG A 25 -7.08 -11.64 -8.35
N LEU A 26 -6.94 -10.35 -8.63
CA LEU A 26 -6.00 -9.49 -7.92
C LEU A 26 -6.37 -9.39 -6.42
N SER A 27 -7.66 -9.24 -6.09
CA SER A 27 -8.11 -9.21 -4.69
C SER A 27 -7.91 -10.54 -3.99
N LEU A 28 -8.15 -11.66 -4.67
CA LEU A 28 -7.91 -12.98 -4.10
C LEU A 28 -6.44 -13.19 -3.75
N PHE A 29 -5.53 -12.84 -4.65
CA PHE A 29 -4.09 -12.93 -4.39
C PHE A 29 -3.65 -11.95 -3.29
N ALA A 30 -4.19 -10.74 -3.25
CA ALA A 30 -3.88 -9.77 -2.20
C ALA A 30 -4.32 -10.27 -0.82
N VAL A 31 -5.52 -10.84 -0.71
CA VAL A 31 -6.01 -11.45 0.54
C VAL A 31 -5.16 -12.66 0.93
N ALA A 32 -4.85 -13.53 -0.02
CA ALA A 32 -4.00 -14.70 0.25
C ALA A 32 -2.60 -14.27 0.73
N ALA A 33 -1.99 -13.26 0.10
CA ALA A 33 -0.70 -12.72 0.51
C ALA A 33 -0.77 -12.08 1.90
N ALA A 34 -1.83 -11.32 2.20
CA ALA A 34 -2.03 -10.72 3.52
C ALA A 34 -2.19 -11.79 4.62
N LEU A 35 -2.95 -12.85 4.36
CA LEU A 35 -3.09 -13.98 5.28
C LEU A 35 -1.77 -14.72 5.48
N ALA A 36 -1.03 -14.98 4.41
CA ALA A 36 0.29 -15.62 4.49
C ALA A 36 1.27 -14.76 5.31
N ALA A 37 1.32 -13.45 5.05
CA ALA A 37 2.13 -12.52 5.83
C ALA A 37 1.73 -12.52 7.31
N PHE A 38 0.44 -12.52 7.63
CA PHE A 38 -0.05 -12.58 9.00
C PHE A 38 0.38 -13.86 9.72
N VAL A 39 0.22 -15.02 9.06
CA VAL A 39 0.61 -16.33 9.60
C VAL A 39 2.12 -16.42 9.86
N ILE A 40 2.94 -15.80 9.03
CA ILE A 40 4.40 -15.77 9.20
C ILE A 40 4.82 -14.76 10.27
N LEU A 41 4.24 -13.56 10.26
CA LEU A 41 4.66 -12.46 11.11
C LEU A 41 4.31 -12.66 12.58
N VAL A 42 3.12 -13.19 12.88
CA VAL A 42 2.65 -13.36 14.26
C VAL A 42 3.55 -14.30 15.08
N PRO A 43 3.96 -15.49 14.60
CA PRO A 43 4.89 -16.34 15.33
C PRO A 43 6.31 -15.78 15.37
N TRP A 44 6.74 -15.07 14.35
CA TRP A 44 8.12 -14.59 14.25
C TRP A 44 8.40 -13.30 15.04
N LEU A 45 7.52 -12.31 14.92
CA LEU A 45 7.68 -11.03 15.62
C LEU A 45 7.03 -11.03 17.01
N GLY A 46 6.10 -11.93 17.25
CA GLY A 46 5.23 -11.89 18.42
C GLY A 46 4.17 -10.80 18.34
N ILE A 47 3.16 -10.90 19.17
CA ILE A 47 2.17 -9.83 19.36
C ILE A 47 2.75 -8.86 20.39
N ARG A 48 2.70 -7.58 20.07
CA ARG A 48 3.15 -6.51 20.96
C ARG A 48 2.39 -6.58 22.31
N PRO A 49 3.09 -6.68 23.46
CA PRO A 49 2.44 -6.90 24.75
C PRO A 49 1.55 -5.74 25.19
N ASP A 50 1.85 -4.51 24.76
CA ASP A 50 1.11 -3.30 25.05
C ASP A 50 0.07 -2.94 23.96
N LEU A 51 -0.36 -3.92 23.14
CA LEU A 51 -1.31 -3.68 22.04
C LEU A 51 -2.65 -3.14 22.55
N ALA A 52 -3.13 -3.66 23.68
CA ALA A 52 -4.40 -3.24 24.27
C ALA A 52 -4.37 -1.75 24.67
N GLU A 53 -3.26 -1.27 25.19
CA GLU A 53 -3.06 0.15 25.54
C GLU A 53 -2.84 0.99 24.26
N ALA A 54 -2.05 0.50 23.32
CA ALA A 54 -1.77 1.21 22.07
C ALA A 54 -3.02 1.49 21.25
N VAL A 55 -3.99 0.57 21.24
CA VAL A 55 -5.27 0.72 20.48
C VAL A 55 -6.13 1.86 21.06
N THR A 56 -5.97 2.23 22.33
CA THR A 56 -6.69 3.36 22.90
C THR A 56 -6.12 4.72 22.47
N GLY A 57 -4.88 4.74 21.98
CA GLY A 57 -4.18 5.96 21.57
C GLY A 57 -4.51 6.43 20.15
N PRO A 58 -4.60 7.76 19.91
CA PRO A 58 -4.90 8.30 18.58
C PRO A 58 -3.81 7.98 17.53
N VAL A 59 -2.56 7.84 17.95
CA VAL A 59 -1.41 7.55 17.07
C VAL A 59 -1.54 6.19 16.40
N PHE A 60 -2.09 5.20 17.10
CA PHE A 60 -2.37 3.88 16.53
C PHE A 60 -3.32 3.98 15.35
N TRP A 61 -4.44 4.66 15.54
CA TRP A 61 -5.47 4.82 14.50
C TRP A 61 -4.98 5.67 13.32
N MET A 62 -4.20 6.71 13.58
CA MET A 62 -3.57 7.49 12.49
C MET A 62 -2.67 6.61 11.62
N LYS A 63 -1.82 5.78 12.24
CA LYS A 63 -0.98 4.83 11.51
C LYS A 63 -1.79 3.78 10.76
N ALA A 64 -2.83 3.24 11.37
CA ALA A 64 -3.71 2.26 10.76
C ALA A 64 -4.42 2.82 9.52
N VAL A 65 -5.05 3.98 9.64
CA VAL A 65 -5.73 4.68 8.53
C VAL A 65 -4.77 4.97 7.38
N TYR A 66 -3.58 5.45 7.70
CA TYR A 66 -2.55 5.72 6.73
C TYR A 66 -2.11 4.47 5.97
N THR A 67 -1.72 3.42 6.70
CA THR A 67 -1.23 2.18 6.09
C THR A 67 -2.31 1.53 5.24
N PHE A 68 -3.53 1.47 5.76
CA PHE A 68 -4.66 0.93 5.02
C PHE A 68 -5.01 1.78 3.80
N GLY A 69 -5.03 3.11 3.94
CA GLY A 69 -5.32 4.03 2.84
C GLY A 69 -4.30 3.93 1.70
N LEU A 70 -3.01 3.85 2.01
CA LEU A 70 -1.96 3.61 1.01
C LEU A 70 -2.08 2.22 0.37
N GLY A 71 -2.41 1.19 1.15
CA GLY A 71 -2.65 -0.15 0.64
C GLY A 71 -3.79 -0.18 -0.38
N VAL A 72 -4.91 0.44 -0.07
CA VAL A 72 -6.06 0.56 -0.98
C VAL A 72 -5.71 1.38 -2.22
N ALA A 73 -5.00 2.49 -2.06
CA ALA A 73 -4.56 3.33 -3.18
C ALA A 73 -3.60 2.57 -4.11
N GLY A 74 -2.63 1.87 -3.53
CA GLY A 74 -1.70 1.02 -4.29
C GLY A 74 -2.41 -0.11 -5.05
N PHE A 75 -3.37 -0.77 -4.40
CA PHE A 75 -4.20 -1.79 -5.04
C PHE A 75 -5.01 -1.22 -6.21
N ALA A 76 -5.66 -0.07 -6.03
CA ALA A 76 -6.41 0.60 -7.08
C ALA A 76 -5.53 1.02 -8.26
N LEU A 77 -4.30 1.48 -7.99
CA LEU A 77 -3.31 1.76 -9.03
C LEU A 77 -2.90 0.50 -9.77
N ALA A 78 -2.58 -0.58 -9.07
CA ALA A 78 -2.20 -1.85 -9.67
C ALA A 78 -3.32 -2.39 -10.58
N GLU A 79 -4.58 -2.31 -10.15
CA GLU A 79 -5.74 -2.68 -10.98
C GLU A 79 -5.82 -1.83 -12.25
N ARG A 80 -5.56 -0.52 -12.14
CA ARG A 80 -5.58 0.39 -13.29
C ARG A 80 -4.45 0.10 -14.27
N PHE A 81 -3.25 -0.12 -13.79
CA PHE A 81 -2.11 -0.48 -14.64
C PHE A 81 -2.24 -1.85 -15.31
N ALA A 82 -2.98 -2.77 -14.71
CA ALA A 82 -3.29 -4.06 -15.34
C ALA A 82 -4.22 -3.94 -16.57
N ARG A 83 -4.80 -2.76 -16.81
CA ARG A 83 -5.70 -2.52 -17.95
C ARG A 83 -5.05 -1.56 -18.94
N PRO A 84 -4.80 -1.96 -20.20
CA PRO A 84 -4.26 -1.05 -21.21
C PRO A 84 -5.23 0.12 -21.45
N GLY A 85 -4.71 1.34 -21.46
CA GLY A 85 -5.48 2.57 -21.69
C GLY A 85 -6.28 3.09 -20.48
N ALA A 86 -6.16 2.48 -19.29
CA ALA A 86 -6.84 2.98 -18.10
C ALA A 86 -6.18 4.25 -17.55
N ASN A 87 -7.01 5.23 -17.16
CA ASN A 87 -6.50 6.47 -16.57
C ASN A 87 -6.20 6.26 -15.08
N ALA A 88 -4.91 6.31 -14.73
CA ALA A 88 -4.42 6.16 -13.35
C ALA A 88 -4.37 7.47 -12.55
N ARG A 89 -4.82 8.61 -13.12
CA ARG A 89 -4.69 9.94 -12.52
C ARG A 89 -5.28 10.02 -11.12
N LEU A 90 -6.47 9.44 -10.90
CA LEU A 90 -7.11 9.45 -9.59
C LEU A 90 -6.29 8.68 -8.54
N GLY A 91 -5.72 7.53 -8.91
CA GLY A 91 -4.86 6.76 -8.01
C GLY A 91 -3.61 7.53 -7.60
N TRP A 92 -2.97 8.21 -8.54
CA TRP A 92 -1.82 9.08 -8.23
C TRP A 92 -2.19 10.25 -7.32
N ILE A 93 -3.36 10.87 -7.51
CA ILE A 93 -3.85 11.94 -6.63
C ILE A 93 -4.03 11.41 -5.21
N ILE A 94 -4.63 10.24 -5.03
CA ILE A 94 -4.85 9.66 -3.71
C ILE A 94 -3.49 9.39 -3.03
N VAL A 95 -2.54 8.75 -3.72
CA VAL A 95 -1.20 8.51 -3.18
C VAL A 95 -0.50 9.82 -2.80
N ALA A 96 -0.58 10.84 -3.65
CA ALA A 96 0.02 12.14 -3.37
C ALA A 96 -0.60 12.81 -2.14
N VAL A 97 -1.93 12.76 -1.98
CA VAL A 97 -2.61 13.31 -0.80
C VAL A 97 -2.15 12.62 0.48
N PHE A 98 -2.06 11.28 0.48
CA PHE A 98 -1.54 10.55 1.63
C PHE A 98 -0.06 10.88 1.91
N ALA A 99 0.78 10.95 0.87
CA ALA A 99 2.19 11.27 1.02
C ALA A 99 2.41 12.69 1.58
N ILE A 100 1.67 13.69 1.05
CA ILE A 100 1.72 15.07 1.53
C ILE A 100 1.20 15.16 2.97
N GLY A 101 0.10 14.47 3.28
CA GLY A 101 -0.45 14.44 4.64
C GLY A 101 0.54 13.95 5.66
N ILE A 102 1.29 12.87 5.34
CA ILE A 102 2.31 12.32 6.25
C ILE A 102 3.52 13.21 6.33
N ALA A 103 4.00 13.74 5.21
CA ALA A 103 5.09 14.69 5.24
C ALA A 103 4.75 15.90 6.12
N GLY A 104 3.53 16.42 6.01
CA GLY A 104 3.03 17.50 6.85
C GLY A 104 3.02 17.15 8.34
N LEU A 105 2.50 15.96 8.69
CA LEU A 105 2.51 15.47 10.07
C LEU A 105 3.93 15.24 10.59
N ALA A 106 4.81 14.65 9.79
CA ALA A 106 6.21 14.46 10.17
C ALA A 106 6.92 15.78 10.43
N ILE A 107 6.74 16.78 9.55
CA ILE A 107 7.32 18.09 9.70
C ILE A 107 6.78 18.78 10.97
N SER A 108 5.47 18.73 11.22
CA SER A 108 4.87 19.33 12.39
C SER A 108 5.38 18.72 13.70
N GLN A 109 5.58 17.41 13.72
CA GLN A 109 6.18 16.71 14.86
C GLN A 109 7.66 17.11 15.05
N LEU A 110 8.44 17.13 13.98
CA LEU A 110 9.84 17.54 14.03
C LEU A 110 10.02 18.98 14.57
N MET A 111 9.14 19.88 14.17
CA MET A 111 9.17 21.27 14.66
C MET A 111 8.82 21.40 16.16
N SER A 112 8.16 20.42 16.73
CA SER A 112 7.78 20.38 18.14
C SER A 112 8.82 19.73 19.05
N ILE A 113 9.88 19.12 18.48
CA ILE A 113 10.92 18.40 19.22
C ILE A 113 12.10 19.34 19.50
N PRO A 114 12.61 19.38 20.74
CA PRO A 114 13.84 20.09 21.08
C PRO A 114 15.05 19.63 20.26
N PRO A 115 16.00 20.52 19.90
CA PRO A 115 17.12 20.18 19.02
C PRO A 115 18.03 19.05 19.52
N ASP A 116 18.14 18.89 20.82
CA ASP A 116 18.89 17.82 21.49
C ASP A 116 18.32 16.43 21.30
N GLN A 117 16.99 16.32 21.06
CA GLN A 117 16.29 15.05 20.86
C GLN A 117 16.04 14.73 19.37
N LEU A 118 16.42 15.61 18.48
CA LEU A 118 16.12 15.51 17.06
C LEU A 118 16.72 14.26 16.40
N ASN A 119 17.96 13.92 16.74
CA ASN A 119 18.62 12.72 16.25
C ASN A 119 17.95 11.43 16.73
N ALA A 120 17.53 11.36 17.97
CA ALA A 120 16.82 10.21 18.53
C ALA A 120 15.43 10.06 17.92
N ALA A 121 14.74 11.17 17.64
CA ALA A 121 13.45 11.18 17.00
C ALA A 121 13.51 10.75 15.51
N LEU A 122 14.55 11.19 14.79
CA LEU A 122 14.76 10.83 13.38
C LEU A 122 15.16 9.37 13.20
N MET A 123 16.06 8.87 14.03
CA MET A 123 16.54 7.48 13.93
C MET A 123 15.55 6.49 14.52
N GLY A 124 14.77 6.88 15.54
CA GLY A 124 13.86 5.97 16.23
C GLY A 124 14.62 4.88 17.04
N SER A 125 13.89 4.12 17.83
CA SER A 125 14.46 3.07 18.69
C SER A 125 14.79 1.75 17.98
N SER A 126 14.39 1.59 16.72
CA SER A 126 14.49 0.33 15.97
C SER A 126 15.15 0.48 14.60
N TRP A 127 15.88 1.55 14.36
CA TRP A 127 16.48 1.87 13.07
C TRP A 127 17.45 0.80 12.56
N ASP A 128 18.14 0.10 13.46
CA ASP A 128 19.08 -0.99 13.21
C ASP A 128 18.40 -2.31 12.83
N LYS A 129 17.19 -2.56 13.33
CA LYS A 129 16.46 -3.83 13.14
C LYS A 129 15.41 -3.78 12.04
N CYS A 130 14.82 -2.61 11.82
CA CYS A 130 13.72 -2.42 10.87
C CYS A 130 14.08 -2.74 9.41
N PRO A 131 15.24 -2.30 8.87
CA PRO A 131 15.61 -2.58 7.48
C PRO A 131 15.77 -4.08 7.21
N TRP A 132 16.40 -4.81 8.13
CA TRP A 132 16.61 -6.25 7.99
C TRP A 132 15.30 -7.04 8.02
N ARG A 133 14.36 -6.63 8.86
CA ARG A 133 13.05 -7.28 8.94
C ARG A 133 12.21 -7.06 7.69
N ILE A 134 12.34 -5.90 7.04
CA ILE A 134 11.66 -5.61 5.76
C ILE A 134 12.29 -6.40 4.61
N LEU A 135 13.62 -6.58 4.60
CA LEU A 135 14.33 -7.30 3.56
C LEU A 135 14.03 -8.82 3.56
N VAL A 136 13.70 -9.38 4.70
CA VAL A 136 13.43 -10.83 4.85
C VAL A 136 11.96 -11.16 4.59
N LEU A 137 11.07 -10.18 4.56
CA LEU A 137 9.65 -10.30 4.24
C LEU A 137 9.37 -10.20 2.75
#